data_dc0c6e692026fd15fad53cf44c8f6ea5
#
_entry.id   dc0c6e692026fd15fad53cf44c8f6ea5
#
_cell.length_a   1.000
_cell.length_b   1.000
_cell.length_c   1.000
_cell.angle_alpha   90.00
_cell.angle_beta   90.00
_cell.angle_gamma   90.00
#
_symmetry.space_group_name_H-M   'P 1'
#
loop_
_entity.id
_entity.type
_entity.pdbx_description
1 polymer ?
#
loop_
_entity_poly.entity_id
_entity_poly.type
_entity_poly.pdbx_seq_one_letter_code
_entity_poly.pdbx_strand_id
1 'polypeptide(L)'
;MKRLLIYFTIVISSFSYSQKKALVGGTLIDGYGNTPITDSVILIDGDIITGVGTIETLSIPDSYEIISTEGMSVLPGLWDMHVHLMINGHSDYGYWDRTYPELFQDVIMPSSAHQLLMAGVTSARDLGGPLQESINVRDKINSGEIPGPTMYVSGPFIQKKPYPGTELFRWGVDGEKDARKKIRILADAGVDCIKLIDQDQMTYEELSAIVDEAHKHNLKVIAHSHRPEEIRLGLKAGIDNFEHTGLSSAPRYPDDVIEMINERTAQMNIGPLFWTPTIEGLYNYTDLIDSNEHLDNESWHLGLPDSIITDIKNSIKKPGELPYFQLTPIRKPTLKTKFNQLRDAGVVMLIGTDSGIPMKFHSQSTWNELDVWVNVMGVDPLDAIKSATYWPSFFMGVDNKVGTISVGKQADIIAVKGNVLKYISLLQNVSFVMKKGEVVKR
;
A
#
# COMPACT_ATOMS: atom_id res chain seq x y z
N MET A 1 -8.75 -31.80 63.02
CA MET A 1 -7.62 -31.90 62.10
C MET A 1 -8.15 -31.60 60.68
N LYS A 2 -7.97 -30.38 60.19
CA LYS A 2 -8.34 -30.00 58.81
C LYS A 2 -7.11 -30.24 57.94
N ARG A 3 -7.21 -31.15 56.93
CA ARG A 3 -6.17 -31.37 55.93
C ARG A 3 -6.26 -30.28 54.90
N LEU A 4 -5.20 -29.49 54.75
CA LEU A 4 -5.01 -28.48 53.70
C LEU A 4 -4.48 -29.21 52.45
N LEU A 5 -5.30 -29.33 51.40
CA LEU A 5 -4.84 -29.79 50.07
C LEU A 5 -4.23 -28.59 49.35
N ILE A 6 -2.91 -28.62 49.13
CA ILE A 6 -2.19 -27.66 48.29
C ILE A 6 -2.22 -28.19 46.86
N TYR A 7 -2.97 -27.53 45.96
CA TYR A 7 -2.89 -27.77 44.52
C TYR A 7 -1.66 -27.06 43.91
N PHE A 8 -0.72 -27.85 43.47
CA PHE A 8 0.40 -27.35 42.67
C PHE A 8 -0.09 -27.19 41.23
N THR A 9 -0.34 -25.97 40.79
CA THR A 9 -0.61 -25.67 39.39
C THR A 9 0.73 -25.60 38.66
N ILE A 10 1.06 -26.66 37.90
CA ILE A 10 2.20 -26.65 36.98
C ILE A 10 1.81 -25.77 35.81
N VAL A 11 2.35 -24.55 35.73
CA VAL A 11 2.32 -23.68 34.55
C VAL A 11 3.33 -24.29 33.56
N ILE A 12 2.86 -25.10 32.62
CA ILE A 12 3.65 -25.50 31.47
C ILE A 12 3.74 -24.27 30.55
N SER A 13 4.85 -23.52 30.68
CA SER A 13 5.22 -22.55 29.67
C SER A 13 5.60 -23.35 28.40
N SER A 14 4.69 -23.42 27.44
CA SER A 14 5.00 -23.86 26.10
C SER A 14 5.99 -22.85 25.50
N PHE A 15 7.27 -23.17 25.54
CA PHE A 15 8.25 -22.53 24.68
C PHE A 15 7.85 -22.90 23.25
N SER A 16 7.20 -21.96 22.55
CA SER A 16 7.03 -22.05 21.11
C SER A 16 8.44 -21.96 20.52
N TYR A 17 9.07 -23.08 20.21
CA TYR A 17 10.29 -23.09 19.41
C TYR A 17 9.88 -22.51 18.05
N SER A 18 10.37 -21.32 17.75
CA SER A 18 10.24 -20.75 16.41
C SER A 18 10.80 -21.75 15.42
N GLN A 19 9.95 -22.23 14.52
CA GLN A 19 10.32 -23.24 13.55
C GLN A 19 11.24 -22.59 12.50
N LYS A 20 12.47 -23.12 12.38
CA LYS A 20 13.42 -22.67 11.36
C LYS A 20 12.96 -23.18 9.99
N LYS A 21 12.94 -22.28 9.01
CA LYS A 21 12.45 -22.56 7.65
C LYS A 21 13.53 -22.24 6.62
N ALA A 22 13.60 -23.06 5.57
CA ALA A 22 14.46 -22.82 4.41
C ALA A 22 13.59 -22.82 3.14
N LEU A 23 13.54 -21.69 2.42
CA LEU A 23 12.96 -21.64 1.07
C LEU A 23 14.03 -22.04 0.06
N VAL A 24 13.75 -23.03 -0.80
CA VAL A 24 14.79 -23.71 -1.60
C VAL A 24 14.36 -23.90 -3.04
N GLY A 25 15.25 -23.57 -3.99
CA GLY A 25 15.16 -23.93 -5.42
C GLY A 25 14.52 -22.87 -6.32
N GLY A 26 14.00 -21.79 -5.77
CA GLY A 26 13.38 -20.71 -6.56
C GLY A 26 14.39 -19.75 -7.18
N THR A 27 13.89 -18.87 -8.06
CA THR A 27 14.65 -17.71 -8.53
C THR A 27 14.37 -16.53 -7.59
N LEU A 28 15.36 -16.16 -6.81
CA LEU A 28 15.27 -15.03 -5.89
C LEU A 28 15.43 -13.71 -6.64
N ILE A 29 14.48 -12.81 -6.47
CA ILE A 29 14.50 -11.40 -6.87
C ILE A 29 14.50 -10.59 -5.58
N ASP A 30 15.61 -9.98 -5.23
CA ASP A 30 15.86 -9.45 -3.88
C ASP A 30 15.08 -8.19 -3.50
N GLY A 31 14.41 -7.54 -4.47
CA GLY A 31 13.65 -6.29 -4.29
C GLY A 31 14.50 -5.02 -4.34
N TYR A 32 15.83 -5.14 -4.36
CA TYR A 32 16.73 -3.99 -4.50
C TYR A 32 17.11 -3.69 -5.97
N GLY A 33 16.98 -4.69 -6.85
CA GLY A 33 17.32 -4.59 -8.27
C GLY A 33 18.67 -5.23 -8.61
N ASN A 34 19.20 -6.11 -7.75
CA ASN A 34 20.36 -6.91 -8.08
C ASN A 34 20.02 -8.03 -9.06
N THR A 35 21.04 -8.63 -9.67
CA THR A 35 20.88 -9.79 -10.56
C THR A 35 20.15 -10.92 -9.80
N PRO A 36 19.08 -11.49 -10.37
CA PRO A 36 18.36 -12.60 -9.75
C PRO A 36 19.24 -13.82 -9.50
N ILE A 37 19.00 -14.50 -8.37
CA ILE A 37 19.75 -15.70 -7.95
C ILE A 37 18.88 -16.93 -8.24
N THR A 38 19.31 -17.80 -9.15
CA THR A 38 18.65 -19.10 -9.42
C THR A 38 19.06 -20.14 -8.36
N ASP A 39 18.23 -21.17 -8.19
CA ASP A 39 18.47 -22.23 -7.22
C ASP A 39 18.75 -21.68 -5.80
N SER A 40 17.99 -20.65 -5.43
CA SER A 40 18.21 -19.90 -4.22
C SER A 40 17.90 -20.71 -2.96
N VAL A 41 18.62 -20.40 -1.89
CA VAL A 41 18.37 -20.86 -0.53
C VAL A 41 18.21 -19.65 0.36
N ILE A 42 17.09 -19.57 1.08
CA ILE A 42 16.82 -18.49 2.06
C ILE A 42 16.55 -19.16 3.39
N LEU A 43 17.45 -18.96 4.37
CA LEU A 43 17.31 -19.45 5.74
C LEU A 43 16.61 -18.44 6.61
N ILE A 44 15.63 -18.90 7.40
CA ILE A 44 14.79 -18.08 8.26
C ILE A 44 14.76 -18.70 9.65
N ASP A 45 15.05 -17.90 10.68
CA ASP A 45 14.95 -18.27 12.08
C ASP A 45 14.02 -17.27 12.79
N GLY A 46 12.87 -17.75 13.22
CA GLY A 46 11.81 -16.85 13.67
C GLY A 46 11.27 -16.01 12.54
N ASP A 47 11.31 -14.71 12.73
CA ASP A 47 10.88 -13.71 11.78
C ASP A 47 12.05 -13.12 10.94
N ILE A 48 13.30 -13.59 11.17
CA ILE A 48 14.51 -13.00 10.58
C ILE A 48 15.13 -13.92 9.52
N ILE A 49 15.55 -13.33 8.41
CA ILE A 49 16.37 -13.98 7.38
C ILE A 49 17.80 -14.08 7.90
N THR A 50 18.30 -15.31 8.07
CA THR A 50 19.63 -15.60 8.63
C THR A 50 20.66 -16.01 7.58
N GLY A 51 20.22 -16.36 6.37
CA GLY A 51 21.10 -16.74 5.27
C GLY A 51 20.43 -16.56 3.92
N VAL A 52 21.19 -16.13 2.92
CA VAL A 52 20.79 -16.03 1.51
C VAL A 52 21.94 -16.53 0.64
N GLY A 53 21.68 -17.48 -0.24
CA GLY A 53 22.68 -18.06 -1.15
C GLY A 53 22.02 -18.97 -2.18
N THR A 54 22.79 -19.94 -2.67
CA THR A 54 22.31 -21.00 -3.58
C THR A 54 22.47 -22.38 -2.95
N ILE A 55 21.87 -23.40 -3.53
CA ILE A 55 22.05 -24.79 -3.10
C ILE A 55 23.53 -25.24 -3.10
N GLU A 56 24.39 -24.58 -3.89
CA GLU A 56 25.82 -24.86 -3.95
C GLU A 56 26.63 -24.11 -2.89
N THR A 57 26.16 -22.93 -2.44
CA THR A 57 26.94 -22.00 -1.62
C THR A 57 26.45 -21.91 -0.17
N LEU A 58 25.23 -22.35 0.13
CA LEU A 58 24.63 -22.23 1.46
C LEU A 58 24.06 -23.56 1.92
N SER A 59 24.73 -24.20 2.90
CA SER A 59 24.27 -25.43 3.52
C SER A 59 23.01 -25.19 4.35
N ILE A 60 22.04 -26.10 4.25
CA ILE A 60 20.82 -26.08 5.05
C ILE A 60 21.02 -27.02 6.25
N PRO A 61 20.99 -26.52 7.50
CA PRO A 61 21.11 -27.40 8.67
C PRO A 61 19.88 -28.30 8.81
N ASP A 62 20.07 -29.52 9.36
CA ASP A 62 19.02 -30.54 9.51
C ASP A 62 17.82 -30.09 10.35
N SER A 63 17.98 -29.03 11.16
CA SER A 63 16.93 -28.46 12.01
C SER A 63 15.94 -27.57 11.25
N TYR A 64 16.15 -27.31 9.95
CA TYR A 64 15.27 -26.46 9.16
C TYR A 64 14.18 -27.27 8.43
N GLU A 65 12.95 -26.78 8.49
CA GLU A 65 11.88 -27.24 7.58
C GLU A 65 12.18 -26.73 6.17
N ILE A 66 12.29 -27.64 5.22
CA ILE A 66 12.51 -27.29 3.81
C ILE A 66 11.16 -27.02 3.15
N ILE A 67 11.01 -25.82 2.58
CA ILE A 67 9.87 -25.40 1.76
C ILE A 67 10.38 -25.23 0.33
N SER A 68 9.95 -26.10 -0.58
CA SER A 68 10.33 -26.01 -1.99
C SER A 68 9.67 -24.79 -2.66
N THR A 69 10.51 -24.01 -3.32
CA THR A 69 10.11 -22.92 -4.21
C THR A 69 10.56 -23.16 -5.65
N GLU A 70 10.88 -24.42 -5.99
CA GLU A 70 11.33 -24.82 -7.32
C GLU A 70 10.32 -24.38 -8.40
N GLY A 71 10.83 -23.78 -9.48
CA GLY A 71 10.00 -23.21 -10.57
C GLY A 71 9.24 -21.94 -10.21
N MET A 72 9.53 -21.33 -9.06
CA MET A 72 8.91 -20.08 -8.63
C MET A 72 9.88 -18.90 -8.69
N SER A 73 9.34 -17.71 -8.89
CA SER A 73 9.99 -16.46 -8.53
C SER A 73 9.71 -16.15 -7.07
N VAL A 74 10.76 -15.89 -6.30
CA VAL A 74 10.70 -15.55 -4.86
C VAL A 74 11.06 -14.08 -4.70
N LEU A 75 10.17 -13.29 -4.08
CA LEU A 75 10.30 -11.85 -3.94
C LEU A 75 10.05 -11.42 -2.49
N PRO A 76 10.49 -10.21 -2.09
CA PRO A 76 9.95 -9.59 -0.88
C PRO A 76 8.45 -9.43 -1.01
N GLY A 77 7.73 -9.47 0.10
CA GLY A 77 6.33 -9.11 0.12
C GLY A 77 6.10 -7.71 -0.46
N LEU A 78 5.04 -7.56 -1.24
CA LEU A 78 4.71 -6.31 -1.89
C LEU A 78 4.24 -5.25 -0.89
N TRP A 79 4.43 -4.00 -1.27
CA TRP A 79 3.85 -2.83 -0.62
C TRP A 79 2.77 -2.23 -1.51
N ASP A 80 1.72 -1.73 -0.87
CA ASP A 80 0.75 -0.82 -1.48
C ASP A 80 0.73 0.50 -0.71
N MET A 81 1.23 1.56 -1.34
CA MET A 81 1.44 2.86 -0.68
C MET A 81 0.21 3.76 -0.70
N HIS A 82 -0.92 3.27 -1.25
CA HIS A 82 -2.16 4.01 -1.27
C HIS A 82 -3.36 3.07 -1.28
N VAL A 83 -3.89 2.78 -0.12
CA VAL A 83 -5.14 2.02 0.03
C VAL A 83 -6.15 2.80 0.86
N HIS A 84 -7.42 2.40 0.79
CA HIS A 84 -8.50 2.88 1.64
C HIS A 84 -9.23 1.69 2.24
N LEU A 85 -8.83 1.28 3.46
CA LEU A 85 -9.40 0.07 4.09
C LEU A 85 -10.89 0.21 4.42
N MET A 86 -11.39 1.44 4.68
CA MET A 86 -12.79 1.70 5.06
C MET A 86 -13.78 1.55 3.89
N ILE A 87 -13.31 1.48 2.65
CA ILE A 87 -14.14 1.28 1.46
C ILE A 87 -13.67 0.03 0.70
N ASN A 88 -14.61 -0.65 -0.01
CA ASN A 88 -14.30 -1.91 -0.71
C ASN A 88 -15.07 -2.00 -2.04
N GLY A 89 -14.73 -1.13 -2.99
CA GLY A 89 -15.21 -1.19 -4.37
C GLY A 89 -16.64 -0.71 -4.64
N HIS A 90 -17.41 -0.30 -3.61
CA HIS A 90 -18.77 0.19 -3.79
C HIS A 90 -18.83 1.52 -4.57
N SER A 91 -19.80 1.66 -5.48
CA SER A 91 -19.87 2.81 -6.40
C SER A 91 -20.39 4.11 -5.78
N ASP A 92 -21.15 4.04 -4.70
CA ASP A 92 -21.75 5.20 -4.03
C ASP A 92 -21.13 5.38 -2.64
N TYR A 93 -20.15 6.31 -2.56
CA TYR A 93 -19.49 6.66 -1.31
C TYR A 93 -20.46 7.22 -0.26
N GLY A 94 -21.36 8.11 -0.69
CA GLY A 94 -22.28 8.74 0.24
C GLY A 94 -23.27 7.77 0.86
N TYR A 95 -23.70 6.75 0.12
CA TYR A 95 -24.49 5.65 0.66
C TYR A 95 -23.65 4.80 1.61
N TRP A 96 -22.46 4.40 1.20
CA TRP A 96 -21.54 3.55 1.97
C TRP A 96 -21.20 4.17 3.32
N ASP A 97 -20.81 5.44 3.33
CA ASP A 97 -20.41 6.18 4.53
C ASP A 97 -21.55 6.37 5.54
N ARG A 98 -22.80 6.35 5.09
CA ARG A 98 -23.97 6.43 5.97
C ARG A 98 -24.49 5.07 6.43
N THR A 99 -24.25 4.04 5.62
CA THR A 99 -24.85 2.70 5.87
C THR A 99 -23.96 1.83 6.76
N TYR A 100 -22.63 1.92 6.58
CA TYR A 100 -21.70 0.95 7.15
C TYR A 100 -20.68 1.47 8.19
N PRO A 101 -20.76 2.71 8.74
CA PRO A 101 -19.72 3.21 9.63
C PRO A 101 -19.49 2.33 10.86
N GLU A 102 -20.55 1.73 11.42
CA GLU A 102 -20.47 0.81 12.56
C GLU A 102 -19.73 -0.52 12.23
N LEU A 103 -19.55 -0.83 10.95
CA LEU A 103 -18.87 -2.04 10.48
C LEU A 103 -17.43 -1.76 10.02
N PHE A 104 -16.98 -0.51 9.97
CA PHE A 104 -15.65 -0.17 9.48
C PHE A 104 -14.56 -0.88 10.27
N GLN A 105 -14.54 -0.73 11.59
CA GLN A 105 -13.48 -1.26 12.44
C GLN A 105 -13.44 -2.78 12.52
N ASP A 106 -14.61 -3.42 12.65
CA ASP A 106 -14.67 -4.84 13.03
C ASP A 106 -14.92 -5.79 11.85
N VAL A 107 -15.31 -5.26 10.68
CA VAL A 107 -15.63 -6.07 9.49
C VAL A 107 -14.90 -5.57 8.25
N ILE A 108 -15.14 -4.34 7.81
CA ILE A 108 -14.73 -3.88 6.47
C ILE A 108 -13.21 -3.69 6.39
N MET A 109 -12.63 -2.92 7.32
CA MET A 109 -11.19 -2.67 7.31
C MET A 109 -10.36 -3.94 7.55
N PRO A 110 -10.72 -4.84 8.49
CA PRO A 110 -10.07 -6.15 8.62
C PRO A 110 -10.17 -7.01 7.35
N SER A 111 -11.33 -7.03 6.69
CA SER A 111 -11.52 -7.78 5.44
C SER A 111 -10.64 -7.23 4.33
N SER A 112 -10.62 -5.92 4.13
CA SER A 112 -9.77 -5.23 3.16
C SER A 112 -8.30 -5.53 3.39
N ALA A 113 -7.84 -5.48 4.65
CA ALA A 113 -6.46 -5.81 5.02
C ALA A 113 -6.12 -7.30 4.76
N HIS A 114 -7.04 -8.22 5.09
CA HIS A 114 -6.84 -9.63 4.82
C HIS A 114 -6.78 -9.94 3.33
N GLN A 115 -7.60 -9.27 2.50
CA GLN A 115 -7.56 -9.38 1.04
C GLN A 115 -6.20 -8.93 0.47
N LEU A 116 -5.63 -7.81 0.96
CA LEU A 116 -4.28 -7.36 0.60
C LEU A 116 -3.23 -8.42 0.92
N LEU A 117 -3.25 -8.97 2.14
CA LEU A 117 -2.27 -9.98 2.57
C LEU A 117 -2.31 -11.22 1.68
N MET A 118 -3.52 -11.73 1.38
CA MET A 118 -3.71 -12.91 0.53
C MET A 118 -3.32 -12.68 -0.93
N ALA A 119 -3.27 -11.42 -1.37
CA ALA A 119 -2.72 -11.00 -2.67
C ALA A 119 -1.19 -10.80 -2.68
N GLY A 120 -0.51 -11.03 -1.53
CA GLY A 120 0.95 -10.91 -1.42
C GLY A 120 1.43 -9.53 -0.99
N VAL A 121 0.54 -8.64 -0.60
CA VAL A 121 0.90 -7.34 0.00
C VAL A 121 1.18 -7.57 1.49
N THR A 122 2.42 -7.39 1.91
CA THR A 122 2.85 -7.60 3.30
C THR A 122 2.99 -6.30 4.10
N SER A 123 2.94 -5.16 3.43
CA SER A 123 2.89 -3.84 4.06
C SER A 123 2.01 -2.90 3.24
N ALA A 124 1.24 -2.04 3.89
CA ALA A 124 0.38 -1.09 3.19
C ALA A 124 0.20 0.23 3.97
N ARG A 125 -0.09 1.30 3.23
CA ARG A 125 -0.36 2.63 3.77
C ARG A 125 -1.81 3.02 3.49
N ASP A 126 -2.63 3.09 4.54
CA ASP A 126 -4.02 3.54 4.48
C ASP A 126 -4.07 5.08 4.57
N LEU A 127 -4.52 5.71 3.49
CA LEU A 127 -4.50 7.16 3.32
C LEU A 127 -5.88 7.80 3.48
N GLY A 128 -6.63 7.38 4.49
CA GLY A 128 -7.86 8.05 4.88
C GLY A 128 -8.89 7.12 5.51
N GLY A 129 -9.23 7.44 6.74
CA GLY A 129 -10.24 6.73 7.52
C GLY A 129 -10.55 7.44 8.83
N PRO A 130 -11.55 6.97 9.59
CA PRO A 130 -11.83 7.45 10.93
C PRO A 130 -10.60 7.26 11.82
N LEU A 131 -10.27 8.26 12.65
CA LEU A 131 -9.00 8.29 13.38
C LEU A 131 -8.80 7.06 14.29
N GLN A 132 -9.74 6.83 15.17
CA GLN A 132 -9.58 5.78 16.20
C GLN A 132 -9.70 4.39 15.60
N GLU A 133 -10.63 4.19 14.68
CA GLU A 133 -10.86 2.93 13.98
C GLU A 133 -9.62 2.53 13.16
N SER A 134 -9.03 3.48 12.41
CA SER A 134 -7.81 3.24 11.64
C SER A 134 -6.65 2.81 12.54
N ILE A 135 -6.45 3.49 13.67
CA ILE A 135 -5.39 3.16 14.64
C ILE A 135 -5.64 1.80 15.28
N ASN A 136 -6.88 1.53 15.72
CA ASN A 136 -7.24 0.25 16.36
C ASN A 136 -7.03 -0.93 15.42
N VAL A 137 -7.45 -0.82 14.16
CA VAL A 137 -7.28 -1.89 13.15
C VAL A 137 -5.79 -2.07 12.83
N ARG A 138 -5.04 -0.99 12.61
CA ARG A 138 -3.59 -1.06 12.42
C ARG A 138 -2.90 -1.80 13.57
N ASP A 139 -3.21 -1.43 14.81
CA ASP A 139 -2.53 -1.98 15.98
C ASP A 139 -2.87 -3.47 16.16
N LYS A 140 -4.12 -3.89 15.94
CA LYS A 140 -4.51 -5.30 15.94
C LYS A 140 -3.79 -6.11 14.85
N ILE A 141 -3.64 -5.55 13.65
CA ILE A 141 -2.90 -6.21 12.55
C ILE A 141 -1.40 -6.28 12.89
N ASN A 142 -0.81 -5.17 13.32
CA ASN A 142 0.62 -5.09 13.56
C ASN A 142 1.07 -5.95 14.76
N SER A 143 0.18 -6.15 15.75
CA SER A 143 0.40 -7.10 16.87
C SER A 143 0.16 -8.57 16.46
N GLY A 144 -0.46 -8.85 15.32
CA GLY A 144 -0.80 -10.19 14.86
C GLY A 144 -2.13 -10.74 15.44
N GLU A 145 -2.95 -9.90 16.07
CA GLU A 145 -4.27 -10.29 16.58
C GLU A 145 -5.25 -10.63 15.44
N ILE A 146 -5.17 -9.87 14.33
CA ILE A 146 -5.94 -10.14 13.11
C ILE A 146 -5.02 -10.18 11.88
N PRO A 147 -5.36 -10.97 10.83
CA PRO A 147 -4.52 -11.09 9.65
C PRO A 147 -4.52 -9.82 8.80
N GLY A 148 -3.35 -9.43 8.30
CA GLY A 148 -3.19 -8.29 7.40
C GLY A 148 -1.72 -7.96 7.14
N PRO A 149 -1.44 -7.03 6.22
CA PRO A 149 -0.11 -6.47 6.02
C PRO A 149 0.32 -5.61 7.22
N THR A 150 1.60 -5.32 7.39
CA THR A 150 2.00 -4.26 8.31
C THR A 150 1.37 -2.95 7.85
N MET A 151 0.49 -2.38 8.69
CA MET A 151 -0.27 -1.19 8.33
C MET A 151 0.39 0.08 8.85
N TYR A 152 0.32 1.12 8.00
CA TYR A 152 0.62 2.52 8.32
C TYR A 152 -0.62 3.35 7.99
N VAL A 153 -1.05 4.24 8.88
CA VAL A 153 -2.32 4.95 8.75
C VAL A 153 -2.14 6.47 8.84
N SER A 154 -2.90 7.21 8.05
CA SER A 154 -2.97 8.67 8.16
C SER A 154 -4.09 9.16 9.08
N GLY A 155 -5.06 8.31 9.38
CA GLY A 155 -6.33 8.78 9.94
C GLY A 155 -7.09 9.68 8.95
N PRO A 156 -7.81 10.71 9.43
CA PRO A 156 -8.64 11.56 8.57
C PRO A 156 -7.85 12.35 7.52
N PHE A 157 -8.47 12.56 6.37
CA PHE A 157 -7.98 13.53 5.38
C PHE A 157 -8.00 14.96 5.96
N ILE A 158 -6.98 15.73 5.71
CA ILE A 158 -6.95 17.16 6.00
C ILE A 158 -7.21 17.94 4.71
N GLN A 159 -8.20 18.84 4.76
CA GLN A 159 -8.60 19.67 3.62
C GLN A 159 -9.06 21.04 4.09
N LYS A 160 -9.27 21.99 3.16
CA LYS A 160 -9.74 23.34 3.56
C LYS A 160 -11.14 23.28 4.15
N LYS A 161 -12.05 22.55 3.50
CA LYS A 161 -13.44 22.44 3.91
C LYS A 161 -13.95 21.02 3.65
N PRO A 162 -14.38 20.28 4.69
CA PRO A 162 -14.89 18.92 4.52
C PRO A 162 -16.21 18.94 3.76
N TYR A 163 -16.49 17.84 3.07
CA TYR A 163 -17.79 17.64 2.47
C TYR A 163 -18.82 17.31 3.57
N PRO A 164 -20.06 17.84 3.48
CA PRO A 164 -21.09 17.56 4.49
C PRO A 164 -21.33 16.07 4.69
N GLY A 165 -21.36 15.63 5.97
CA GLY A 165 -21.61 14.23 6.33
C GLY A 165 -20.36 13.31 6.26
N THR A 166 -19.16 13.88 6.08
CA THR A 166 -17.90 13.13 6.03
C THR A 166 -16.94 13.49 7.17
N GLU A 167 -17.42 14.19 8.19
CA GLU A 167 -16.61 14.74 9.28
C GLU A 167 -15.90 13.65 10.10
N LEU A 168 -16.38 12.41 10.05
CA LEU A 168 -15.76 11.26 10.69
C LEU A 168 -14.34 11.01 10.20
N PHE A 169 -14.08 11.22 8.89
CA PHE A 169 -12.80 10.94 8.24
C PHE A 169 -12.28 12.10 7.37
N ARG A 170 -12.89 13.30 7.44
CA ARG A 170 -12.44 14.52 6.76
C ARG A 170 -12.43 15.69 7.73
N TRP A 171 -11.27 16.30 7.91
CA TRP A 171 -11.11 17.43 8.82
C TRP A 171 -10.77 18.70 8.06
N GLY A 172 -11.60 19.73 8.26
CA GLY A 172 -11.36 21.06 7.67
C GLY A 172 -10.29 21.84 8.43
N VAL A 173 -9.71 22.88 7.79
CA VAL A 173 -8.71 23.77 8.39
C VAL A 173 -9.20 25.21 8.30
N ASP A 174 -9.10 25.95 9.42
CA ASP A 174 -9.44 27.35 9.53
C ASP A 174 -8.27 28.16 10.13
N GLY A 175 -7.34 28.55 9.25
CA GLY A 175 -6.13 29.29 9.58
C GLY A 175 -5.00 28.42 10.16
N GLU A 176 -3.79 29.00 10.24
CA GLU A 176 -2.56 28.34 10.68
C GLU A 176 -2.66 27.69 12.08
N LYS A 177 -3.30 28.40 13.02
CA LYS A 177 -3.42 27.93 14.40
C LYS A 177 -4.23 26.65 14.50
N ASP A 178 -5.34 26.56 13.75
CA ASP A 178 -6.20 25.38 13.68
C ASP A 178 -5.49 24.24 12.94
N ALA A 179 -4.78 24.54 11.83
CA ALA A 179 -3.94 23.61 11.11
C ALA A 179 -2.94 22.90 12.04
N ARG A 180 -2.12 23.66 12.75
CA ARG A 180 -1.15 23.10 13.72
C ARG A 180 -1.81 22.29 14.81
N LYS A 181 -2.95 22.77 15.34
CA LYS A 181 -3.70 22.04 16.38
C LYS A 181 -4.13 20.66 15.90
N LYS A 182 -4.68 20.55 14.68
CA LYS A 182 -5.15 19.29 14.12
C LYS A 182 -4.01 18.32 13.86
N ILE A 183 -2.88 18.80 13.35
CA ILE A 183 -1.69 17.95 13.16
C ILE A 183 -1.17 17.42 14.49
N ARG A 184 -1.13 18.20 15.57
CA ARG A 184 -0.77 17.71 16.91
C ARG A 184 -1.73 16.63 17.39
N ILE A 185 -3.05 16.81 17.19
CA ILE A 185 -4.04 15.79 17.58
C ILE A 185 -3.75 14.46 16.85
N LEU A 186 -3.45 14.51 15.55
CA LEU A 186 -3.10 13.33 14.77
C LEU A 186 -1.79 12.69 15.24
N ALA A 187 -0.77 13.51 15.47
CA ALA A 187 0.53 13.05 15.99
C ALA A 187 0.42 12.43 17.39
N ASP A 188 -0.31 13.06 18.29
CA ASP A 188 -0.55 12.56 19.66
C ASP A 188 -1.37 11.26 19.66
N ALA A 189 -2.27 11.09 18.69
CA ALA A 189 -2.99 9.84 18.47
C ALA A 189 -2.12 8.72 17.88
N GLY A 190 -0.95 9.06 17.33
CA GLY A 190 0.02 8.09 16.82
C GLY A 190 -0.25 7.66 15.37
N VAL A 191 -0.73 8.55 14.51
CA VAL A 191 -0.75 8.28 13.05
C VAL A 191 0.67 8.18 12.50
N ASP A 192 0.83 7.51 11.35
CA ASP A 192 2.14 7.27 10.72
C ASP A 192 2.49 8.33 9.66
N CYS A 193 1.51 9.07 9.18
CA CYS A 193 1.66 10.12 8.18
C CYS A 193 0.45 11.06 8.16
N ILE A 194 0.54 12.15 7.41
CA ILE A 194 -0.54 13.11 7.20
C ILE A 194 -0.99 13.04 5.74
N LYS A 195 -2.30 12.90 5.51
CA LYS A 195 -2.90 12.92 4.15
C LYS A 195 -3.65 14.22 3.90
N LEU A 196 -3.32 14.88 2.80
CA LEU A 196 -3.97 16.09 2.31
C LEU A 196 -4.78 15.81 1.05
N ILE A 197 -5.91 16.50 0.91
CA ILE A 197 -6.70 16.57 -0.32
C ILE A 197 -7.13 18.01 -0.59
N ASP A 198 -7.29 18.37 -1.88
CA ASP A 198 -7.71 19.71 -2.30
C ASP A 198 -6.89 20.84 -1.63
N GLN A 199 -5.58 20.64 -1.44
CA GLN A 199 -4.71 21.58 -0.73
C GLN A 199 -4.54 22.92 -1.45
N ASP A 200 -4.84 23.01 -2.74
CA ASP A 200 -4.89 24.26 -3.49
C ASP A 200 -6.02 25.20 -3.04
N GLN A 201 -6.98 24.71 -2.26
CA GLN A 201 -8.01 25.54 -1.62
C GLN A 201 -7.53 26.17 -0.31
N MET A 202 -6.39 25.73 0.24
CA MET A 202 -5.77 26.33 1.44
C MET A 202 -4.95 27.54 1.05
N THR A 203 -4.72 28.44 2.03
CA THR A 203 -3.67 29.44 1.87
C THR A 203 -2.29 28.80 2.01
N TYR A 204 -1.25 29.46 1.50
CA TYR A 204 0.12 28.99 1.66
C TYR A 204 0.52 28.86 3.13
N GLU A 205 0.07 29.81 3.97
CA GLU A 205 0.34 29.82 5.39
C GLU A 205 -0.29 28.62 6.12
N GLU A 206 -1.53 28.27 5.76
CA GLU A 206 -2.20 27.07 6.30
C GLU A 206 -1.46 25.81 5.92
N LEU A 207 -1.13 25.64 4.62
CA LEU A 207 -0.43 24.45 4.14
C LEU A 207 0.98 24.37 4.71
N SER A 208 1.72 25.48 4.74
CA SER A 208 3.04 25.55 5.34
C SER A 208 3.02 25.22 6.84
N ALA A 209 1.98 25.67 7.56
CA ALA A 209 1.78 25.34 8.97
C ALA A 209 1.53 23.84 9.19
N ILE A 210 0.77 23.17 8.30
CA ILE A 210 0.56 21.72 8.33
C ILE A 210 1.88 20.99 8.16
N VAL A 211 2.63 21.30 7.10
CA VAL A 211 3.89 20.62 6.76
C VAL A 211 4.94 20.82 7.86
N ASP A 212 5.14 22.06 8.31
CA ASP A 212 6.08 22.40 9.38
C ASP A 212 5.73 21.66 10.69
N GLU A 213 4.44 21.62 11.07
CA GLU A 213 4.04 20.92 12.29
C GLU A 213 4.17 19.39 12.16
N ALA A 214 3.82 18.82 11.01
CA ALA A 214 3.99 17.40 10.74
C ALA A 214 5.47 16.98 10.82
N HIS A 215 6.36 17.74 10.17
CA HIS A 215 7.79 17.47 10.20
C HIS A 215 8.41 17.58 11.60
N LYS A 216 7.91 18.46 12.47
CA LYS A 216 8.32 18.52 13.90
C LYS A 216 8.02 17.22 14.66
N HIS A 217 6.97 16.53 14.24
CA HIS A 217 6.58 15.22 14.79
C HIS A 217 7.16 14.04 13.99
N ASN A 218 8.08 14.26 13.05
CA ASN A 218 8.65 13.28 12.12
C ASN A 218 7.59 12.56 11.26
N LEU A 219 6.46 13.21 10.98
CA LEU A 219 5.42 12.70 10.10
C LEU A 219 5.62 13.22 8.67
N LYS A 220 5.58 12.31 7.70
CA LYS A 220 5.58 12.66 6.28
C LYS A 220 4.23 13.22 5.87
N VAL A 221 4.23 14.18 4.93
CA VAL A 221 3.01 14.78 4.38
C VAL A 221 2.80 14.27 2.96
N ILE A 222 1.64 13.68 2.74
CA ILE A 222 1.21 13.07 1.48
C ILE A 222 0.02 13.85 0.93
N ALA A 223 0.03 14.22 -0.34
CA ALA A 223 -1.02 15.06 -0.91
C ALA A 223 -1.53 14.57 -2.26
N HIS A 224 -2.80 14.78 -2.54
CA HIS A 224 -3.36 14.68 -3.89
C HIS A 224 -2.61 15.57 -4.88
N SER A 225 -2.62 15.19 -6.16
CA SER A 225 -2.08 15.99 -7.25
C SER A 225 -2.98 15.94 -8.49
N HIS A 226 -4.27 16.24 -8.29
CA HIS A 226 -5.27 16.26 -9.37
C HIS A 226 -5.11 17.46 -10.29
N ARG A 227 -4.69 18.60 -9.73
CA ARG A 227 -4.54 19.89 -10.42
C ARG A 227 -3.10 20.40 -10.32
N PRO A 228 -2.60 21.10 -11.33
CA PRO A 228 -1.26 21.71 -11.29
C PRO A 228 -1.05 22.64 -10.08
N GLU A 229 -2.09 23.33 -9.63
CA GLU A 229 -2.05 24.23 -8.48
C GLU A 229 -1.73 23.47 -7.17
N GLU A 230 -2.28 22.28 -7.00
CA GLU A 230 -1.98 21.39 -5.86
C GLU A 230 -0.49 21.05 -5.80
N ILE A 231 0.11 20.78 -6.97
CA ILE A 231 1.54 20.46 -7.08
C ILE A 231 2.39 21.70 -6.79
N ARG A 232 2.08 22.85 -7.41
CA ARG A 232 2.82 24.10 -7.19
C ARG A 232 2.84 24.50 -5.74
N LEU A 233 1.67 24.51 -5.11
CA LEU A 233 1.54 24.90 -3.71
C LEU A 233 2.21 23.88 -2.79
N GLY A 234 2.04 22.59 -3.08
CA GLY A 234 2.63 21.51 -2.31
C GLY A 234 4.16 21.48 -2.36
N LEU A 235 4.76 21.71 -3.54
CA LEU A 235 6.22 21.81 -3.68
C LEU A 235 6.78 22.99 -2.89
N LYS A 236 6.12 24.14 -2.93
CA LYS A 236 6.51 25.34 -2.15
C LYS A 236 6.42 25.10 -0.64
N ALA A 237 5.43 24.34 -0.19
CA ALA A 237 5.23 24.04 1.22
C ALA A 237 6.11 22.90 1.73
N GLY A 238 6.73 22.10 0.86
CA GLY A 238 7.63 21.01 1.22
C GLY A 238 6.94 19.67 1.44
N ILE A 239 5.88 19.36 0.67
CA ILE A 239 5.22 18.04 0.69
C ILE A 239 6.21 16.95 0.28
N ASP A 240 6.15 15.79 0.96
CA ASP A 240 7.10 14.68 0.79
C ASP A 240 6.72 13.71 -0.34
N ASN A 241 5.41 13.50 -0.56
CA ASN A 241 4.90 12.56 -1.55
C ASN A 241 3.60 13.09 -2.19
N PHE A 242 3.53 13.05 -3.51
CA PHE A 242 2.31 13.33 -4.26
C PHE A 242 1.64 12.04 -4.71
N GLU A 243 0.31 12.05 -4.72
CA GLU A 243 -0.52 10.92 -5.12
C GLU A 243 -1.23 11.21 -6.44
N HIS A 244 -1.47 10.16 -7.22
CA HIS A 244 -2.18 10.17 -8.48
C HIS A 244 -1.40 10.76 -9.65
N THR A 245 -1.75 10.30 -10.83
CA THR A 245 -1.25 10.81 -12.11
C THR A 245 -2.37 10.75 -13.14
N GLY A 246 -2.54 11.82 -13.91
CA GLY A 246 -3.44 11.81 -15.06
C GLY A 246 -4.92 12.04 -14.75
N LEU A 247 -5.29 12.46 -13.54
CA LEU A 247 -6.70 12.81 -13.23
C LEU A 247 -7.17 14.09 -13.95
N SER A 248 -6.25 14.98 -14.34
CA SER A 248 -6.55 16.07 -15.27
C SER A 248 -6.66 15.56 -16.71
N SER A 249 -7.56 16.14 -17.51
CA SER A 249 -7.69 15.88 -18.94
C SER A 249 -6.62 16.56 -19.82
N ALA A 250 -5.78 17.42 -19.24
CA ALA A 250 -4.66 18.03 -19.96
C ALA A 250 -3.72 16.94 -20.50
N PRO A 251 -3.17 17.10 -21.72
CA PRO A 251 -2.36 16.05 -22.35
C PRO A 251 -1.03 15.79 -21.64
N ARG A 252 -0.52 16.77 -20.88
CA ARG A 252 0.74 16.74 -20.15
C ARG A 252 0.69 17.66 -18.94
N TYR A 253 1.64 17.50 -18.02
CA TYR A 253 1.86 18.52 -16.98
C TYR A 253 2.40 19.80 -17.60
N PRO A 254 2.03 20.99 -17.05
CA PRO A 254 2.60 22.27 -17.47
C PRO A 254 4.11 22.31 -17.30
N ASP A 255 4.80 23.04 -18.19
CA ASP A 255 6.27 23.11 -18.20
C ASP A 255 6.82 23.68 -16.89
N ASP A 256 6.18 24.71 -16.33
CA ASP A 256 6.58 25.30 -15.05
C ASP A 256 6.44 24.32 -13.86
N VAL A 257 5.44 23.42 -13.89
CA VAL A 257 5.29 22.36 -12.87
C VAL A 257 6.46 21.38 -12.95
N ILE A 258 6.82 20.96 -14.18
CA ILE A 258 7.96 20.05 -14.37
C ILE A 258 9.29 20.73 -13.99
N GLU A 259 9.45 22.03 -14.29
CA GLU A 259 10.60 22.82 -13.85
C GLU A 259 10.72 22.85 -12.32
N MET A 260 9.63 23.13 -11.61
CA MET A 260 9.60 23.09 -10.14
C MET A 260 9.92 21.70 -9.58
N ILE A 261 9.44 20.63 -10.22
CA ILE A 261 9.77 19.24 -9.83
C ILE A 261 11.27 18.98 -10.05
N ASN A 262 11.83 19.37 -11.20
CA ASN A 262 13.27 19.25 -11.48
C ASN A 262 14.12 20.00 -10.44
N GLU A 263 13.76 21.22 -10.11
CA GLU A 263 14.44 22.01 -9.08
C GLU A 263 14.40 21.31 -7.72
N ARG A 264 13.24 20.73 -7.35
CA ARG A 264 13.06 20.00 -6.08
C ARG A 264 13.88 18.70 -6.05
N THR A 265 13.87 17.92 -7.14
CA THR A 265 14.62 16.65 -7.21
C THR A 265 16.13 16.85 -7.30
N ALA A 266 16.59 17.99 -7.82
CA ALA A 266 18.00 18.36 -7.82
C ALA A 266 18.56 18.70 -6.41
N GLN A 267 17.69 18.95 -5.41
CA GLN A 267 18.09 19.28 -4.05
C GLN A 267 18.41 18.02 -3.23
N MET A 268 19.56 17.41 -3.50
CA MET A 268 20.01 16.15 -2.89
C MET A 268 20.03 16.16 -1.35
N ASN A 269 20.20 17.33 -0.72
CA ASN A 269 20.30 17.49 0.73
C ASN A 269 18.98 17.31 1.49
N ILE A 270 17.83 17.38 0.81
CA ILE A 270 16.51 17.18 1.44
C ILE A 270 15.88 15.83 1.07
N GLY A 271 16.65 14.95 0.44
CA GLY A 271 16.22 13.62 0.02
C GLY A 271 15.33 13.61 -1.23
N PRO A 272 14.95 12.43 -1.72
CA PRO A 272 14.16 12.30 -2.94
C PRO A 272 12.73 12.85 -2.75
N LEU A 273 12.15 13.34 -3.86
CA LEU A 273 10.72 13.57 -3.97
C LEU A 273 10.05 12.28 -4.40
N PHE A 274 8.96 11.91 -3.73
CA PHE A 274 8.22 10.68 -4.01
C PHE A 274 6.90 10.94 -4.71
N TRP A 275 6.44 9.96 -5.52
CA TRP A 275 5.17 10.01 -6.22
C TRP A 275 4.53 8.63 -6.31
N THR A 276 3.23 8.54 -6.01
CA THR A 276 2.43 7.30 -6.09
C THR A 276 1.36 7.47 -7.17
N PRO A 277 1.56 6.97 -8.40
CA PRO A 277 0.73 7.32 -9.55
C PRO A 277 -0.70 6.81 -9.54
N THR A 278 -0.99 5.64 -8.97
CA THR A 278 -2.33 5.02 -8.86
C THR A 278 -3.09 4.93 -10.19
N ILE A 279 -2.44 4.48 -11.25
CA ILE A 279 -2.95 4.63 -12.63
C ILE A 279 -3.73 3.43 -13.17
N GLU A 280 -3.66 2.25 -12.51
CA GLU A 280 -4.24 1.02 -13.06
C GLU A 280 -5.76 1.14 -13.32
N GLY A 281 -6.51 1.72 -12.40
CA GLY A 281 -7.94 1.91 -12.56
C GLY A 281 -8.26 2.82 -13.74
N LEU A 282 -7.55 3.97 -13.85
CA LEU A 282 -7.73 4.88 -14.99
C LEU A 282 -7.38 4.22 -16.32
N TYR A 283 -6.47 3.27 -16.30
CA TYR A 283 -6.09 2.52 -17.50
C TYR A 283 -7.10 1.43 -17.84
N ASN A 284 -7.54 0.65 -16.85
CA ASN A 284 -8.33 -0.56 -17.03
C ASN A 284 -9.86 -0.31 -17.09
N TYR A 285 -10.36 0.81 -16.56
CA TYR A 285 -11.81 1.07 -16.48
C TYR A 285 -12.55 0.97 -17.82
N THR A 286 -11.93 1.31 -18.95
CA THR A 286 -12.55 1.13 -20.27
C THR A 286 -12.83 -0.33 -20.59
N ASP A 287 -11.93 -1.22 -20.20
CA ASP A 287 -12.04 -2.65 -20.50
C ASP A 287 -13.01 -3.35 -19.53
N LEU A 288 -13.21 -2.76 -18.33
CA LEU A 288 -14.14 -3.26 -17.30
C LEU A 288 -15.61 -2.92 -17.57
N ILE A 289 -15.90 -1.96 -18.47
CA ILE A 289 -17.28 -1.60 -18.83
C ILE A 289 -18.04 -2.80 -19.43
N ASP A 290 -17.35 -3.61 -20.21
CA ASP A 290 -17.89 -4.75 -20.93
C ASP A 290 -17.51 -6.11 -20.30
N SER A 291 -16.80 -6.12 -19.18
CA SER A 291 -16.32 -7.32 -18.49
C SER A 291 -16.68 -7.31 -17.00
N ASN A 292 -17.25 -8.42 -16.53
CA ASN A 292 -17.47 -8.65 -15.10
C ASN A 292 -16.31 -9.38 -14.41
N GLU A 293 -15.18 -9.57 -15.09
CA GLU A 293 -14.09 -10.43 -14.60
C GLU A 293 -13.61 -10.05 -13.21
N HIS A 294 -13.50 -8.74 -12.90
CA HIS A 294 -13.14 -8.26 -11.57
C HIS A 294 -14.20 -8.55 -10.51
N LEU A 295 -15.49 -8.48 -10.88
CA LEU A 295 -16.61 -8.78 -9.98
C LEU A 295 -16.78 -10.28 -9.76
N ASP A 296 -16.49 -11.08 -10.78
CA ASP A 296 -16.61 -12.54 -10.75
C ASP A 296 -15.40 -13.20 -10.04
N ASN A 297 -14.30 -12.48 -9.88
CA ASN A 297 -13.15 -12.94 -9.10
C ASN A 297 -13.46 -12.84 -7.60
N GLU A 298 -13.85 -13.96 -6.99
CA GLU A 298 -14.30 -14.03 -5.59
C GLU A 298 -13.23 -13.70 -4.53
N SER A 299 -11.98 -13.43 -4.92
CA SER A 299 -10.91 -13.09 -3.98
C SER A 299 -11.22 -11.86 -3.11
N TRP A 300 -12.01 -10.91 -3.61
CA TRP A 300 -12.44 -9.73 -2.86
C TRP A 300 -13.60 -9.99 -1.89
N HIS A 301 -14.23 -11.18 -1.93
CA HIS A 301 -15.28 -11.55 -0.97
C HIS A 301 -14.72 -11.88 0.41
N LEU A 302 -13.42 -12.17 0.50
CA LEU A 302 -12.77 -12.65 1.72
C LEU A 302 -13.05 -11.74 2.92
N GLY A 303 -13.67 -12.31 3.94
CA GLY A 303 -14.01 -11.63 5.19
C GLY A 303 -15.27 -10.77 5.16
N LEU A 304 -15.84 -10.51 3.99
CA LEU A 304 -17.08 -9.71 3.87
C LEU A 304 -18.34 -10.59 4.02
N PRO A 305 -19.37 -10.11 4.73
CA PRO A 305 -20.68 -10.74 4.73
C PRO A 305 -21.35 -10.74 3.35
N ASP A 306 -22.14 -11.77 3.05
CA ASP A 306 -22.86 -11.91 1.76
C ASP A 306 -23.76 -10.71 1.44
N SER A 307 -24.33 -10.05 2.46
CA SER A 307 -25.14 -8.85 2.29
C SER A 307 -24.32 -7.68 1.73
N ILE A 308 -23.10 -7.47 2.22
CA ILE A 308 -22.19 -6.43 1.75
C ILE A 308 -21.69 -6.76 0.35
N ILE A 309 -21.32 -8.02 0.08
CA ILE A 309 -20.90 -8.49 -1.25
C ILE A 309 -22.02 -8.22 -2.26
N THR A 310 -23.26 -8.58 -1.93
CA THR A 310 -24.43 -8.37 -2.77
C THR A 310 -24.66 -6.88 -3.02
N ASP A 311 -24.52 -6.05 -2.02
CA ASP A 311 -24.70 -4.61 -2.12
C ASP A 311 -23.64 -3.97 -3.04
N ILE A 312 -22.38 -4.32 -2.86
CA ILE A 312 -21.28 -3.89 -3.75
C ILE A 312 -21.60 -4.30 -5.20
N LYS A 313 -21.91 -5.57 -5.46
CA LYS A 313 -22.27 -6.07 -6.81
C LYS A 313 -23.46 -5.29 -7.40
N ASN A 314 -24.47 -5.00 -6.60
CA ASN A 314 -25.65 -4.23 -7.05
C ASN A 314 -25.30 -2.78 -7.36
N SER A 315 -24.38 -2.17 -6.64
CA SER A 315 -23.95 -0.78 -6.83
C SER A 315 -23.23 -0.59 -8.17
N ILE A 316 -22.61 -1.64 -8.71
CA ILE A 316 -21.73 -1.58 -9.90
C ILE A 316 -22.43 -2.13 -11.18
N LYS A 317 -23.75 -2.37 -11.15
CA LYS A 317 -24.50 -2.93 -12.32
C LYS A 317 -24.33 -2.14 -13.61
N LYS A 318 -23.97 -0.86 -13.51
CA LYS A 318 -23.82 0.03 -14.65
C LYS A 318 -22.53 0.85 -14.53
N PRO A 319 -21.37 0.20 -14.65
CA PRO A 319 -20.10 0.88 -14.47
C PRO A 319 -19.90 2.08 -15.39
N GLY A 320 -20.42 2.04 -16.63
CA GLY A 320 -20.34 3.15 -17.58
C GLY A 320 -21.06 4.43 -17.14
N GLU A 321 -21.96 4.37 -16.16
CA GLU A 321 -22.63 5.55 -15.58
C GLU A 321 -21.79 6.23 -14.49
N LEU A 322 -20.72 5.59 -13.99
CA LEU A 322 -19.86 6.13 -12.95
C LEU A 322 -18.93 7.23 -13.51
N PRO A 323 -18.75 8.36 -12.80
CA PRO A 323 -17.90 9.46 -13.26
C PRO A 323 -16.48 9.04 -13.62
N TYR A 324 -15.88 8.12 -12.87
CA TYR A 324 -14.54 7.60 -13.16
C TYR A 324 -14.46 6.96 -14.54
N PHE A 325 -15.43 6.11 -14.90
CA PHE A 325 -15.49 5.43 -16.18
C PHE A 325 -15.75 6.40 -17.34
N GLN A 326 -16.65 7.37 -17.14
CA GLN A 326 -16.96 8.37 -18.16
C GLN A 326 -15.76 9.25 -18.53
N LEU A 327 -14.89 9.53 -17.58
CA LEU A 327 -13.70 10.36 -17.80
C LEU A 327 -12.49 9.58 -18.32
N THR A 328 -12.48 8.26 -18.19
CA THR A 328 -11.35 7.41 -18.58
C THR A 328 -10.98 7.54 -20.08
N PRO A 329 -11.90 7.57 -21.05
CA PRO A 329 -11.53 7.74 -22.47
C PRO A 329 -10.75 9.02 -22.76
N ILE A 330 -10.96 10.07 -21.97
CA ILE A 330 -10.26 11.36 -22.10
C ILE A 330 -8.90 11.32 -21.37
N ARG A 331 -8.84 10.64 -20.24
CA ARG A 331 -7.66 10.59 -19.35
C ARG A 331 -6.63 9.54 -19.80
N LYS A 332 -7.06 8.34 -20.16
CA LYS A 332 -6.21 7.20 -20.54
C LYS A 332 -5.13 7.58 -21.57
N PRO A 333 -5.40 8.29 -22.67
CA PRO A 333 -4.37 8.66 -23.65
C PRO A 333 -3.27 9.57 -23.11
N THR A 334 -3.50 10.27 -22.01
CA THR A 334 -2.55 11.24 -21.42
C THR A 334 -1.62 10.62 -20.37
N LEU A 335 -1.97 9.42 -19.86
CA LEU A 335 -1.29 8.82 -18.71
C LEU A 335 0.20 8.56 -18.96
N LYS A 336 0.53 7.91 -20.09
CA LYS A 336 1.94 7.56 -20.40
C LYS A 336 2.84 8.79 -20.50
N THR A 337 2.35 9.86 -21.10
CA THR A 337 3.09 11.11 -21.22
C THR A 337 3.38 11.71 -19.84
N LYS A 338 2.36 11.81 -19.00
CA LYS A 338 2.49 12.37 -17.65
C LYS A 338 3.37 11.50 -16.75
N PHE A 339 3.20 10.19 -16.81
CA PHE A 339 4.01 9.25 -16.07
C PHE A 339 5.50 9.40 -16.43
N ASN A 340 5.82 9.50 -17.74
CA ASN A 340 7.18 9.68 -18.18
C ASN A 340 7.73 11.06 -17.80
N GLN A 341 6.93 12.15 -17.87
CA GLN A 341 7.37 13.47 -17.41
C GLN A 341 7.84 13.44 -15.94
N LEU A 342 7.10 12.75 -15.06
CA LEU A 342 7.47 12.62 -13.64
C LEU A 342 8.74 11.78 -13.46
N ARG A 343 8.83 10.65 -14.18
CA ARG A 343 10.02 9.80 -14.14
C ARG A 343 11.27 10.51 -14.65
N ASP A 344 11.15 11.22 -15.78
CA ASP A 344 12.25 11.95 -16.40
C ASP A 344 12.67 13.17 -15.53
N ALA A 345 11.75 13.72 -14.73
CA ALA A 345 12.05 14.76 -13.74
C ALA A 345 12.71 14.22 -12.45
N GLY A 346 13.00 12.91 -12.38
CA GLY A 346 13.80 12.30 -11.31
C GLY A 346 13.03 12.04 -10.01
N VAL A 347 11.68 12.03 -10.01
CA VAL A 347 10.93 11.61 -8.83
C VAL A 347 11.08 10.10 -8.60
N VAL A 348 11.09 9.68 -7.34
CA VAL A 348 11.06 8.27 -6.98
C VAL A 348 9.61 7.81 -6.95
N MET A 349 9.29 6.87 -7.84
CA MET A 349 7.94 6.36 -7.99
C MET A 349 7.68 5.21 -7.02
N LEU A 350 6.51 5.21 -6.35
CA LEU A 350 6.05 4.18 -5.42
C LEU A 350 4.84 3.46 -6.01
N ILE A 351 4.76 2.14 -5.86
CA ILE A 351 3.54 1.41 -6.15
C ILE A 351 2.50 1.74 -5.06
N GLY A 352 1.32 2.10 -5.50
CA GLY A 352 0.13 2.31 -4.70
C GLY A 352 -1.07 2.42 -5.62
N THR A 353 -2.23 2.01 -5.14
CA THR A 353 -3.34 1.69 -6.04
C THR A 353 -4.56 2.57 -5.89
N ASP A 354 -4.78 3.18 -4.72
CA ASP A 354 -6.07 3.79 -4.38
C ASP A 354 -7.19 2.71 -4.30
N SER A 355 -6.81 1.49 -3.84
CA SER A 355 -7.77 0.39 -3.71
C SER A 355 -8.84 0.69 -2.67
N GLY A 356 -10.04 0.17 -2.91
CA GLY A 356 -11.27 0.47 -2.20
C GLY A 356 -12.21 1.39 -2.97
N ILE A 357 -11.73 2.25 -3.88
CA ILE A 357 -12.61 3.03 -4.77
C ILE A 357 -13.39 2.11 -5.73
N PRO A 358 -14.42 2.61 -6.44
CA PRO A 358 -15.29 1.77 -7.26
C PRO A 358 -14.52 0.81 -8.17
N MET A 359 -14.83 -0.48 -8.05
CA MET A 359 -14.23 -1.61 -8.80
C MET A 359 -12.71 -1.83 -8.59
N LYS A 360 -12.06 -1.15 -7.67
CA LYS A 360 -10.66 -1.37 -7.30
C LYS A 360 -10.59 -2.18 -6.02
N PHE A 361 -10.56 -3.50 -6.15
CA PHE A 361 -10.57 -4.41 -5.02
C PHE A 361 -9.17 -4.65 -4.46
N HIS A 362 -9.05 -4.69 -3.13
CA HIS A 362 -7.77 -4.86 -2.42
C HIS A 362 -7.00 -6.14 -2.81
N SER A 363 -7.72 -7.19 -3.20
CA SER A 363 -7.12 -8.44 -3.65
C SER A 363 -6.55 -8.40 -5.07
N GLN A 364 -6.80 -7.32 -5.83
CA GLN A 364 -6.52 -7.28 -7.28
C GLN A 364 -5.68 -6.07 -7.70
N SER A 365 -5.81 -4.93 -7.04
CA SER A 365 -5.28 -3.66 -7.55
C SER A 365 -3.76 -3.60 -7.60
N THR A 366 -3.05 -4.15 -6.61
CA THR A 366 -1.57 -4.01 -6.52
C THR A 366 -0.84 -4.70 -7.68
N TRP A 367 -1.24 -5.92 -8.04
CA TRP A 367 -0.64 -6.59 -9.20
C TRP A 367 -1.04 -5.93 -10.52
N ASN A 368 -2.27 -5.40 -10.62
CA ASN A 368 -2.73 -4.63 -11.79
C ASN A 368 -1.91 -3.36 -12.00
N GLU A 369 -1.58 -2.63 -10.93
CA GLU A 369 -0.73 -1.45 -11.01
C GLU A 369 0.66 -1.82 -11.56
N LEU A 370 1.27 -2.91 -11.05
CA LEU A 370 2.54 -3.43 -11.55
C LEU A 370 2.45 -3.84 -13.02
N ASP A 371 1.36 -4.49 -13.43
CA ASP A 371 1.14 -4.89 -14.82
C ASP A 371 1.07 -3.69 -15.76
N VAL A 372 0.31 -2.66 -15.40
CA VAL A 372 0.23 -1.41 -16.17
C VAL A 372 1.59 -0.72 -16.25
N TRP A 373 2.36 -0.68 -15.15
CA TRP A 373 3.69 -0.06 -15.18
C TRP A 373 4.63 -0.75 -16.17
N VAL A 374 4.69 -2.08 -16.13
CA VAL A 374 5.61 -2.84 -16.98
C VAL A 374 5.10 -2.90 -18.42
N ASN A 375 3.87 -3.36 -18.63
CA ASN A 375 3.39 -3.70 -19.96
C ASN A 375 2.90 -2.48 -20.76
N VAL A 376 2.53 -1.39 -20.07
CA VAL A 376 1.98 -0.19 -20.72
C VAL A 376 2.93 1.00 -20.62
N MET A 377 3.39 1.33 -19.42
CA MET A 377 4.30 2.47 -19.23
C MET A 377 5.71 2.15 -19.69
N GLY A 378 6.10 0.87 -19.75
CA GLY A 378 7.42 0.42 -20.21
C GLY A 378 8.48 0.55 -19.12
N VAL A 379 8.10 0.38 -17.86
CA VAL A 379 9.02 0.29 -16.73
C VAL A 379 9.70 -1.08 -16.74
N ASP A 380 11.00 -1.12 -16.49
CA ASP A 380 11.71 -2.40 -16.32
C ASP A 380 11.09 -3.20 -15.15
N PRO A 381 10.87 -4.52 -15.28
CA PRO A 381 10.27 -5.32 -14.21
C PRO A 381 11.02 -5.28 -12.88
N LEU A 382 12.35 -5.20 -12.86
CA LEU A 382 13.13 -5.06 -11.63
C LEU A 382 12.90 -3.70 -10.97
N ASP A 383 12.83 -2.62 -11.76
CA ASP A 383 12.52 -1.28 -11.26
C ASP A 383 11.08 -1.21 -10.72
N ALA A 384 10.12 -1.84 -11.39
CA ALA A 384 8.74 -1.91 -10.91
C ALA A 384 8.64 -2.67 -9.58
N ILE A 385 9.32 -3.83 -9.45
CA ILE A 385 9.40 -4.59 -8.20
C ILE A 385 10.08 -3.77 -7.10
N LYS A 386 11.17 -3.05 -7.41
CA LYS A 386 11.85 -2.16 -6.46
C LYS A 386 10.93 -1.04 -5.96
N SER A 387 10.06 -0.52 -6.84
CA SER A 387 9.04 0.49 -6.50
C SER A 387 7.87 -0.08 -5.67
N ALA A 388 7.73 -1.42 -5.64
CA ALA A 388 6.74 -2.14 -4.84
C ALA A 388 7.36 -2.78 -3.57
N THR A 389 8.65 -2.60 -3.29
CA THR A 389 9.34 -3.30 -2.19
C THR A 389 10.32 -2.38 -1.45
N TYR A 390 11.48 -2.09 -2.02
CA TYR A 390 12.53 -1.28 -1.38
C TYR A 390 12.12 0.18 -1.19
N TRP A 391 11.69 0.88 -2.26
CA TRP A 391 11.39 2.31 -2.17
C TRP A 391 10.28 2.67 -1.19
N PRO A 392 9.17 1.90 -1.08
CA PRO A 392 8.19 2.09 -0.02
C PRO A 392 8.78 1.97 1.39
N SER A 393 9.60 0.93 1.63
CA SER A 393 10.23 0.72 2.94
C SER A 393 11.20 1.85 3.29
N PHE A 394 11.93 2.37 2.30
CA PHE A 394 12.82 3.53 2.45
C PHE A 394 12.01 4.80 2.77
N PHE A 395 10.91 5.06 2.04
CA PHE A 395 10.04 6.21 2.30
C PHE A 395 9.50 6.19 3.74
N MET A 396 9.09 5.02 4.20
CA MET A 396 8.58 4.83 5.58
C MET A 396 9.69 4.75 6.64
N GLY A 397 10.98 4.79 6.27
CA GLY A 397 12.11 4.75 7.19
C GLY A 397 12.32 3.38 7.86
N VAL A 398 11.89 2.31 7.22
CA VAL A 398 11.98 0.93 7.74
C VAL A 398 12.76 -0.02 6.82
N ASP A 399 13.50 0.53 5.86
CA ASP A 399 14.29 -0.22 4.90
C ASP A 399 15.44 -1.03 5.53
N ASN A 400 15.83 -0.70 6.75
CA ASN A 400 16.73 -1.53 7.55
C ASN A 400 16.08 -2.83 8.07
N LYS A 401 14.75 -2.93 8.06
CA LYS A 401 13.98 -4.08 8.58
C LYS A 401 13.31 -4.92 7.51
N VAL A 402 12.76 -4.28 6.47
CA VAL A 402 11.93 -4.91 5.43
C VAL A 402 12.25 -4.36 4.03
N GLY A 403 11.53 -4.81 3.02
CA GLY A 403 11.58 -4.28 1.65
C GLY A 403 12.58 -4.97 0.73
N THR A 404 13.49 -5.79 1.27
CA THR A 404 14.40 -6.64 0.48
C THR A 404 14.60 -7.99 1.14
N ILE A 405 14.96 -9.03 0.37
CA ILE A 405 15.39 -10.31 0.91
C ILE A 405 16.90 -10.26 1.11
N SER A 406 17.32 -9.98 2.33
CA SER A 406 18.72 -9.95 2.73
C SER A 406 18.90 -10.35 4.20
N VAL A 407 20.07 -10.84 4.55
CA VAL A 407 20.38 -11.27 5.93
C VAL A 407 20.16 -10.13 6.92
N GLY A 408 19.51 -10.46 8.04
CA GLY A 408 19.18 -9.53 9.11
C GLY A 408 17.82 -8.84 8.96
N LYS A 409 17.13 -9.01 7.81
CA LYS A 409 15.79 -8.46 7.59
C LYS A 409 14.69 -9.43 7.97
N GLN A 410 13.52 -8.90 8.19
CA GLN A 410 12.31 -9.64 8.48
C GLN A 410 11.88 -10.46 7.26
N ALA A 411 11.45 -11.69 7.50
CA ALA A 411 11.00 -12.61 6.47
C ALA A 411 9.53 -12.33 6.06
N ASP A 412 9.36 -11.26 5.30
CA ASP A 412 8.14 -10.94 4.55
C ASP A 412 8.40 -11.32 3.09
N ILE A 413 7.94 -12.49 2.68
CA ILE A 413 8.34 -13.13 1.41
C ILE A 413 7.11 -13.65 0.69
N ILE A 414 7.06 -13.45 -0.63
CA ILE A 414 6.07 -14.08 -1.51
C ILE A 414 6.75 -14.97 -2.54
N ALA A 415 6.02 -15.96 -3.05
CA ALA A 415 6.46 -16.71 -4.21
C ALA A 415 5.31 -16.93 -5.21
N VAL A 416 5.68 -16.91 -6.48
CA VAL A 416 4.77 -17.03 -7.63
C VAL A 416 5.33 -18.04 -8.60
N LYS A 417 4.50 -18.95 -9.11
CA LYS A 417 4.90 -19.93 -10.12
C LYS A 417 5.28 -19.23 -11.42
N GLY A 418 6.45 -19.59 -11.97
CA GLY A 418 6.95 -19.04 -13.22
C GLY A 418 7.89 -17.84 -13.03
N ASN A 419 8.20 -17.14 -14.13
CA ASN A 419 9.16 -16.05 -14.18
C ASN A 419 8.44 -14.70 -14.27
N VAL A 420 8.36 -13.98 -13.14
CA VAL A 420 7.67 -12.67 -13.06
C VAL A 420 8.41 -11.56 -13.80
N LEU A 421 9.73 -11.69 -14.02
CA LEU A 421 10.47 -10.70 -14.81
C LEU A 421 10.14 -10.79 -16.31
N LYS A 422 9.68 -11.96 -16.75
CA LYS A 422 9.18 -12.14 -18.12
C LYS A 422 7.69 -11.82 -18.24
N TYR A 423 6.91 -12.16 -17.20
CA TYR A 423 5.46 -11.99 -17.19
C TYR A 423 5.03 -11.47 -15.81
N ILE A 424 5.04 -10.15 -15.64
CA ILE A 424 4.73 -9.52 -14.36
C ILE A 424 3.29 -9.80 -13.91
N SER A 425 2.36 -10.02 -14.83
CA SER A 425 0.97 -10.40 -14.57
C SER A 425 0.81 -11.73 -13.81
N LEU A 426 1.86 -12.57 -13.70
CA LEU A 426 1.85 -13.75 -12.84
C LEU A 426 1.62 -13.39 -11.37
N LEU A 427 1.90 -12.15 -10.95
CA LEU A 427 1.62 -11.65 -9.60
C LEU A 427 0.13 -11.64 -9.25
N GLN A 428 -0.78 -11.77 -10.21
CA GLN A 428 -2.21 -12.01 -9.94
C GLN A 428 -2.46 -13.33 -9.15
N ASN A 429 -1.52 -14.29 -9.23
CA ASN A 429 -1.63 -15.63 -8.65
C ASN A 429 -0.50 -15.92 -7.65
N VAL A 430 -0.32 -15.03 -6.67
CA VAL A 430 0.62 -15.30 -5.57
C VAL A 430 0.21 -16.59 -4.87
N SER A 431 1.07 -17.61 -4.93
CA SER A 431 0.78 -18.93 -4.42
C SER A 431 1.38 -19.19 -3.03
N PHE A 432 2.34 -18.39 -2.61
CA PHE A 432 2.95 -18.47 -1.29
C PHE A 432 3.09 -17.07 -0.68
N VAL A 433 2.68 -16.92 0.58
CA VAL A 433 2.85 -15.70 1.35
C VAL A 433 3.42 -16.06 2.73
N MET A 434 4.52 -15.43 3.08
CA MET A 434 5.12 -15.47 4.41
C MET A 434 5.13 -14.07 4.99
N LYS A 435 4.63 -13.93 6.21
CA LYS A 435 4.60 -12.67 6.96
C LYS A 435 5.30 -12.86 8.30
N LYS A 436 6.34 -12.06 8.57
CA LYS A 436 7.15 -12.18 9.81
C LYS A 436 7.60 -13.62 10.06
N GLY A 437 8.06 -14.33 9.02
CA GLY A 437 8.49 -15.72 9.09
C GLY A 437 7.37 -16.77 9.20
N GLU A 438 6.12 -16.36 9.35
CA GLU A 438 4.96 -17.26 9.40
C GLU A 438 4.33 -17.43 8.01
N VAL A 439 4.07 -18.68 7.62
CA VAL A 439 3.43 -19.00 6.34
C VAL A 439 1.93 -18.78 6.49
N VAL A 440 1.38 -17.80 5.78
CA VAL A 440 -0.04 -17.44 5.80
C VAL A 440 -0.81 -17.94 4.57
N LYS A 441 -0.09 -18.31 3.51
CA LYS A 441 -0.66 -18.90 2.28
C LYS A 441 0.33 -19.89 1.66
N ARG A 442 -0.18 -21.05 1.20
CA ARG A 442 0.58 -22.12 0.55
C ARG A 442 -0.21 -22.71 -0.61
#